data_3e593e6e5eded5b65c6127a48c9a9a94
#
_entry.id   3e593e6e5eded5b65c6127a48c9a9a94
#
_cell.length_a   1.000
_cell.length_b   1.000
_cell.length_c   1.000
_cell.angle_alpha   90.00
_cell.angle_beta   90.00
_cell.angle_gamma   90.00
#
_symmetry.space_group_name_H-M   'P 1'
#
loop_
_entity.id
_entity.type
_entity.pdbx_description
1 polymer ?
#
loop_
_entity_poly.entity_id
_entity_poly.type
_entity_poly.pdbx_seq_one_letter_code
_entity_poly.pdbx_strand_id
1 'polypeptide(L)'
;MKPFLKKVADVYALNEADRLYKYCFVLPNRRSRVFFESYLSDALNDKHSIFPELTTISDFIDEYSDLVEAGRVEQLFLLYQAYRTLAERDQKQYDDFDHFLHLGDMLLNDFNDIDRYMVDAKELFFNMRNLENIKTDYLSDEQIAVIKEYWGVDKKEVKEDSLFVQSSYVNLWDNMYELYNSFLQALEEKGLTYGGQSYRRVAEKINKMGADDFKFERIIFVGFSTLSNAERMIFEKFKKLGIADFYWDFESAFLDKDNKGSYFLNQYIPEFKSIYDIMDSKPTVP
;
A
#
# COMPACT_ATOMS: atom_id res chain seq x y z
N MET A 1 -3.43 21.30 -24.08
CA MET A 1 -2.36 20.45 -23.51
C MET A 1 -2.77 18.98 -23.67
N LYS A 2 -1.89 18.10 -24.15
CA LYS A 2 -2.24 16.67 -24.22
C LYS A 2 -2.27 16.07 -22.80
N PRO A 3 -3.26 15.21 -22.46
CA PRO A 3 -3.27 14.51 -21.18
C PRO A 3 -2.00 13.67 -20.99
N PHE A 4 -1.53 13.57 -19.76
CA PHE A 4 -0.31 12.82 -19.41
C PHE A 4 -0.33 11.37 -19.93
N LEU A 5 -1.40 10.62 -19.66
CA LEU A 5 -1.55 9.24 -20.13
C LEU A 5 -1.49 9.12 -21.65
N LYS A 6 -2.04 10.12 -22.37
CA LYS A 6 -1.96 10.19 -23.83
C LYS A 6 -0.54 10.39 -24.33
N LYS A 7 0.26 11.21 -23.63
CA LYS A 7 1.69 11.40 -24.01
C LYS A 7 2.47 10.10 -23.89
N VAL A 8 2.25 9.34 -22.80
CA VAL A 8 2.89 8.03 -22.61
C VAL A 8 2.44 7.05 -23.69
N ALA A 9 1.15 6.97 -23.99
CA ALA A 9 0.62 6.10 -25.03
C ALA A 9 1.21 6.45 -26.42
N ASP A 10 1.24 7.73 -26.78
CA ASP A 10 1.76 8.20 -28.06
C ASP A 10 3.25 7.84 -28.23
N VAL A 11 4.07 8.02 -27.19
CA VAL A 11 5.52 7.74 -27.26
C VAL A 11 5.81 6.24 -27.42
N TYR A 12 5.07 5.39 -26.74
CA TYR A 12 5.22 3.93 -26.91
C TYR A 12 4.68 3.43 -28.25
N ALA A 13 3.54 3.95 -28.70
CA ALA A 13 3.00 3.65 -30.01
C ALA A 13 3.94 4.09 -31.13
N LEU A 14 4.69 5.18 -30.95
CA LEU A 14 5.65 5.69 -31.94
C LEU A 14 6.92 4.83 -32.02
N ASN A 15 7.48 4.47 -30.87
CA ASN A 15 8.84 3.90 -30.78
C ASN A 15 8.87 2.37 -30.62
N GLU A 16 7.78 1.77 -30.08
CA GLU A 16 7.80 0.37 -29.64
C GLU A 16 6.60 -0.45 -30.15
N ALA A 17 5.88 0.04 -31.17
CA ALA A 17 4.65 -0.61 -31.65
C ALA A 17 4.81 -2.12 -31.92
N ASP A 18 5.92 -2.53 -32.50
CA ASP A 18 6.19 -3.94 -32.87
C ASP A 18 6.50 -4.84 -31.66
N ARG A 19 6.79 -4.25 -30.50
CA ARG A 19 7.22 -4.98 -29.29
C ARG A 19 6.25 -4.84 -28.13
N LEU A 20 5.17 -4.07 -28.27
CA LEU A 20 4.23 -3.79 -27.20
C LEU A 20 3.66 -5.05 -26.53
N TYR A 21 3.45 -6.14 -27.30
CA TYR A 21 2.94 -7.42 -26.79
C TYR A 21 3.83 -8.08 -25.72
N LYS A 22 5.08 -7.63 -25.61
CA LYS A 22 6.04 -8.09 -24.61
C LYS A 22 6.07 -7.24 -23.35
N TYR A 23 5.26 -6.17 -23.31
CA TYR A 23 5.27 -5.18 -22.24
C TYR A 23 4.01 -5.27 -21.41
N CYS A 24 4.16 -4.90 -20.13
CA CYS A 24 3.07 -4.75 -19.19
C CYS A 24 3.04 -3.30 -18.69
N PHE A 25 1.91 -2.63 -18.83
CA PHE A 25 1.68 -1.31 -18.25
C PHE A 25 0.91 -1.47 -16.95
N VAL A 26 1.51 -1.03 -15.86
CA VAL A 26 0.93 -1.05 -14.52
C VAL A 26 0.45 0.36 -14.16
N LEU A 27 -0.83 0.50 -13.87
CA LEU A 27 -1.48 1.77 -13.53
C LEU A 27 -1.99 1.76 -12.09
N PRO A 28 -2.16 2.92 -11.43
CA PRO A 28 -2.55 2.98 -10.02
C PRO A 28 -4.00 2.53 -9.77
N ASN A 29 -4.87 2.61 -10.76
CA ASN A 29 -6.29 2.27 -10.61
C ASN A 29 -6.98 1.95 -11.94
N ARG A 30 -8.19 1.37 -11.86
CA ARG A 30 -8.97 0.96 -13.03
C ARG A 30 -9.36 2.12 -13.95
N ARG A 31 -9.61 3.32 -13.40
CA ARG A 31 -9.94 4.49 -14.22
C ARG A 31 -8.76 4.87 -15.12
N SER A 32 -7.56 4.98 -14.55
CA SER A 32 -6.35 5.27 -15.32
C SER A 32 -6.09 4.23 -16.39
N ARG A 33 -6.34 2.93 -16.11
CA ARG A 33 -6.22 1.84 -17.08
C ARG A 33 -7.15 2.02 -18.26
N VAL A 34 -8.43 2.30 -18.03
CA VAL A 34 -9.42 2.49 -19.13
C VAL A 34 -9.06 3.68 -20.02
N PHE A 35 -8.64 4.81 -19.43
CA PHE A 35 -8.21 5.96 -20.24
C PHE A 35 -6.92 5.67 -21.00
N PHE A 36 -5.96 5.00 -20.39
CA PHE A 36 -4.71 4.64 -21.06
C PHE A 36 -4.96 3.68 -22.22
N GLU A 37 -5.81 2.68 -22.03
CA GLU A 37 -6.25 1.73 -23.06
C GLU A 37 -6.84 2.46 -24.27
N SER A 38 -7.77 3.40 -24.04
CA SER A 38 -8.36 4.21 -25.11
C SER A 38 -7.30 5.03 -25.86
N TYR A 39 -6.40 5.71 -25.15
CA TYR A 39 -5.36 6.52 -25.78
C TYR A 39 -4.34 5.67 -26.54
N LEU A 40 -4.00 4.50 -26.06
CA LEU A 40 -3.07 3.60 -26.72
C LEU A 40 -3.72 2.99 -27.97
N SER A 41 -5.00 2.61 -27.90
CA SER A 41 -5.79 2.13 -29.02
C SER A 41 -5.85 3.17 -30.14
N ASP A 42 -6.16 4.42 -29.79
CA ASP A 42 -6.18 5.54 -30.75
C ASP A 42 -4.81 5.76 -31.40
N ALA A 43 -3.73 5.66 -30.62
CA ALA A 43 -2.36 5.86 -31.12
C ALA A 43 -1.86 4.72 -32.02
N LEU A 44 -2.46 3.53 -31.91
CA LEU A 44 -2.13 2.33 -32.70
C LEU A 44 -3.06 2.09 -33.88
N ASN A 45 -4.10 2.91 -34.09
CA ASN A 45 -5.20 2.67 -35.05
C ASN A 45 -4.75 2.33 -36.47
N ASP A 46 -3.58 2.86 -36.90
CA ASP A 46 -3.02 2.62 -38.23
C ASP A 46 -1.83 1.64 -38.21
N LYS A 47 -1.58 0.96 -37.10
CA LYS A 47 -0.41 0.08 -36.92
C LYS A 47 -0.84 -1.36 -36.67
N HIS A 48 -0.20 -2.27 -37.37
CA HIS A 48 -0.32 -3.71 -37.11
C HIS A 48 0.48 -4.07 -35.85
N SER A 49 -0.11 -3.85 -34.67
CA SER A 49 0.52 -4.14 -33.38
C SER A 49 -0.37 -5.04 -32.54
N ILE A 50 0.25 -5.96 -31.81
CA ILE A 50 -0.43 -6.73 -30.76
C ILE A 50 -0.43 -5.88 -29.49
N PHE A 51 -1.60 -5.76 -28.89
CA PHE A 51 -1.81 -4.92 -27.70
C PHE A 51 -1.02 -5.44 -26.49
N PRO A 52 -0.44 -4.56 -25.67
CA PRO A 52 0.28 -4.95 -24.45
C PRO A 52 -0.67 -5.40 -23.34
N GLU A 53 -0.11 -6.00 -22.30
CA GLU A 53 -0.84 -6.21 -21.05
C GLU A 53 -1.07 -4.86 -20.34
N LEU A 54 -2.31 -4.60 -19.92
CA LEU A 54 -2.67 -3.44 -19.10
C LEU A 54 -3.27 -3.92 -17.79
N THR A 55 -2.65 -3.58 -16.68
CA THR A 55 -3.08 -4.01 -15.35
C THR A 55 -3.10 -2.85 -14.36
N THR A 56 -3.79 -3.00 -13.24
CA THR A 56 -3.63 -2.12 -12.09
C THR A 56 -2.60 -2.68 -11.14
N ILE A 57 -2.07 -1.84 -10.24
CA ILE A 57 -1.13 -2.33 -9.22
C ILE A 57 -1.76 -3.41 -8.34
N SER A 58 -3.04 -3.30 -8.01
CA SER A 58 -3.75 -4.32 -7.22
C SER A 58 -3.86 -5.64 -8.00
N ASP A 59 -4.33 -5.59 -9.26
CA ASP A 59 -4.44 -6.79 -10.10
C ASP A 59 -3.05 -7.43 -10.34
N PHE A 60 -1.99 -6.59 -10.45
CA PHE A 60 -0.61 -7.04 -10.56
C PHE A 60 -0.13 -7.77 -9.28
N ILE A 61 -0.46 -7.23 -8.10
CA ILE A 61 -0.16 -7.89 -6.83
C ILE A 61 -0.90 -9.23 -6.73
N ASP A 62 -2.18 -9.26 -7.10
CA ASP A 62 -3.00 -10.48 -7.06
C ASP A 62 -2.43 -11.58 -7.98
N GLU A 63 -1.90 -11.21 -9.16
CA GLU A 63 -1.28 -12.17 -10.08
C GLU A 63 -0.04 -12.87 -9.48
N TYR A 64 0.74 -12.15 -8.66
CA TYR A 64 1.94 -12.70 -8.01
C TYR A 64 1.66 -13.26 -6.61
N SER A 65 0.44 -13.11 -6.09
CA SER A 65 0.02 -13.67 -4.80
C SER A 65 -0.27 -15.17 -4.94
N ASP A 66 0.15 -15.94 -3.93
CA ASP A 66 -0.18 -17.37 -3.80
C ASP A 66 -1.45 -17.58 -2.97
N LEU A 67 -2.04 -16.50 -2.44
CA LEU A 67 -3.22 -16.49 -1.57
C LEU A 67 -4.32 -15.62 -2.19
N VAL A 68 -5.57 -15.92 -1.83
CA VAL A 68 -6.75 -15.18 -2.28
C VAL A 68 -7.13 -14.13 -1.24
N GLU A 69 -7.46 -12.92 -1.66
CA GLU A 69 -7.91 -11.88 -0.72
C GLU A 69 -9.29 -12.24 -0.15
N ALA A 70 -9.37 -12.33 1.18
CA ALA A 70 -10.61 -12.58 1.91
C ALA A 70 -11.54 -11.36 1.83
N GLY A 71 -12.85 -11.61 1.76
CA GLY A 71 -13.84 -10.54 1.89
C GLY A 71 -13.79 -9.88 3.27
N ARG A 72 -14.15 -8.57 3.36
CA ARG A 72 -14.08 -7.79 4.61
C ARG A 72 -14.80 -8.46 5.79
N VAL A 73 -15.97 -9.05 5.56
CA VAL A 73 -16.74 -9.75 6.60
C VAL A 73 -15.98 -10.99 7.10
N GLU A 74 -15.35 -11.73 6.21
CA GLU A 74 -14.56 -12.91 6.58
C GLU A 74 -13.30 -12.51 7.37
N GLN A 75 -12.63 -11.43 6.96
CA GLN A 75 -11.51 -10.86 7.71
C GLN A 75 -11.93 -10.49 9.15
N LEU A 76 -13.05 -9.77 9.31
CA LEU A 76 -13.58 -9.38 10.63
C LEU A 76 -13.93 -10.60 11.48
N PHE A 77 -14.52 -11.63 10.89
CA PHE A 77 -14.87 -12.84 11.60
C PHE A 77 -13.66 -13.64 12.07
N LEU A 78 -12.65 -13.77 11.22
CA LEU A 78 -11.39 -14.44 11.58
C LEU A 78 -10.62 -13.66 12.64
N LEU A 79 -10.58 -12.33 12.53
CA LEU A 79 -9.97 -11.48 13.56
C LEU A 79 -10.70 -11.60 14.90
N TYR A 80 -12.03 -11.62 14.88
CA TYR A 80 -12.83 -11.83 16.09
C TYR A 80 -12.58 -13.21 16.73
N GLN A 81 -12.48 -14.26 15.93
CA GLN A 81 -12.14 -15.58 16.44
C GLN A 81 -10.77 -15.60 17.14
N ALA A 82 -9.75 -14.96 16.53
CA ALA A 82 -8.44 -14.81 17.13
C ALA A 82 -8.50 -14.02 18.45
N TYR A 83 -9.22 -12.88 18.46
CA TYR A 83 -9.44 -12.05 19.64
C TYR A 83 -10.08 -12.83 20.78
N ARG A 84 -11.17 -13.55 20.50
CA ARG A 84 -11.90 -14.37 21.47
C ARG A 84 -11.03 -15.49 22.03
N THR A 85 -10.28 -16.19 21.17
CA THR A 85 -9.39 -17.28 21.60
C THR A 85 -8.32 -16.80 22.57
N LEU A 86 -7.74 -15.64 22.31
CA LEU A 86 -6.73 -15.02 23.21
C LEU A 86 -7.36 -14.60 24.53
N ALA A 87 -8.54 -13.99 24.51
CA ALA A 87 -9.23 -13.56 25.72
C ALA A 87 -9.65 -14.76 26.60
N GLU A 88 -10.17 -15.83 26.00
CA GLU A 88 -10.53 -17.08 26.70
C GLU A 88 -9.28 -17.74 27.34
N ARG A 89 -8.16 -17.81 26.61
CA ARG A 89 -6.90 -18.34 27.15
C ARG A 89 -6.42 -17.54 28.37
N ASP A 90 -6.51 -16.21 28.30
CA ASP A 90 -6.06 -15.31 29.35
C ASP A 90 -7.12 -15.13 30.47
N GLN A 91 -8.24 -15.85 30.41
CA GLN A 91 -9.39 -15.77 31.32
C GLN A 91 -9.92 -14.34 31.47
N LYS A 92 -9.91 -13.58 30.37
CA LYS A 92 -10.40 -12.20 30.29
C LYS A 92 -11.83 -12.18 29.72
N GLN A 93 -12.60 -11.17 30.11
CA GLN A 93 -13.86 -10.87 29.43
C GLN A 93 -13.59 -10.33 28.04
N TYR A 94 -14.48 -10.65 27.10
CA TYR A 94 -14.42 -10.16 25.73
C TYR A 94 -15.82 -9.73 25.26
N ASP A 95 -15.84 -8.81 24.30
CA ASP A 95 -17.06 -8.30 23.72
C ASP A 95 -17.69 -9.36 22.79
N ASP A 96 -18.99 -9.29 22.59
CA ASP A 96 -19.63 -10.04 21.53
C ASP A 96 -19.22 -9.49 20.14
N PHE A 97 -19.60 -10.20 19.08
CA PHE A 97 -19.19 -9.83 17.74
C PHE A 97 -19.68 -8.45 17.30
N ASP A 98 -20.89 -8.07 17.68
CA ASP A 98 -21.49 -6.79 17.28
C ASP A 98 -20.74 -5.60 17.89
N HIS A 99 -20.38 -5.70 19.16
CA HIS A 99 -19.56 -4.67 19.83
C HIS A 99 -18.11 -4.65 19.32
N PHE A 100 -17.56 -5.81 18.94
CA PHE A 100 -16.22 -5.93 18.38
C PHE A 100 -16.09 -5.31 16.97
N LEU A 101 -17.17 -5.23 16.18
CA LEU A 101 -17.11 -4.81 14.77
C LEU A 101 -16.33 -3.50 14.55
N HIS A 102 -16.61 -2.47 15.36
CA HIS A 102 -15.95 -1.19 15.22
C HIS A 102 -14.43 -1.28 15.51
N LEU A 103 -14.07 -1.96 16.59
CA LEU A 103 -12.68 -2.21 16.95
C LEU A 103 -12.00 -3.07 15.89
N GLY A 104 -12.65 -4.15 15.44
CA GLY A 104 -12.14 -5.03 14.41
C GLY A 104 -11.86 -4.31 13.10
N ASP A 105 -12.74 -3.39 12.70
CA ASP A 105 -12.55 -2.60 11.50
C ASP A 105 -11.36 -1.63 11.60
N MET A 106 -11.15 -1.01 12.75
CA MET A 106 -9.96 -0.19 13.04
C MET A 106 -8.69 -1.05 12.96
N LEU A 107 -8.66 -2.19 13.66
CA LEU A 107 -7.49 -3.09 13.69
C LEU A 107 -7.13 -3.62 12.30
N LEU A 108 -8.12 -3.99 11.49
CA LEU A 108 -7.86 -4.43 10.12
C LEU A 108 -7.24 -3.32 9.25
N ASN A 109 -7.61 -2.06 9.46
CA ASN A 109 -6.99 -0.94 8.76
C ASN A 109 -5.55 -0.72 9.24
N ASP A 110 -5.31 -0.78 10.56
CA ASP A 110 -3.97 -0.64 11.13
C ASP A 110 -3.05 -1.78 10.67
N PHE A 111 -3.52 -3.03 10.67
CA PHE A 111 -2.76 -4.18 10.18
C PHE A 111 -2.47 -4.05 8.68
N ASN A 112 -3.45 -3.55 7.90
CA ASN A 112 -3.25 -3.28 6.48
C ASN A 112 -2.11 -2.27 6.27
N ASP A 113 -2.06 -1.20 7.06
CA ASP A 113 -1.03 -0.18 6.95
C ASP A 113 0.34 -0.69 7.43
N ILE A 114 0.39 -1.44 8.54
CA ILE A 114 1.61 -2.09 9.03
C ILE A 114 2.26 -2.92 7.92
N ASP A 115 1.46 -3.73 7.24
CA ASP A 115 1.98 -4.60 6.18
C ASP A 115 2.31 -3.84 4.91
N ARG A 116 1.45 -2.95 4.46
CA ARG A 116 1.65 -2.17 3.24
C ARG A 116 2.87 -1.26 3.33
N TYR A 117 3.16 -0.74 4.54
CA TYR A 117 4.36 0.06 4.80
C TYR A 117 5.56 -0.74 5.28
N MET A 118 5.48 -2.07 5.28
CA MET A 118 6.58 -2.99 5.64
C MET A 118 7.13 -2.72 7.04
N VAL A 119 6.27 -2.30 7.99
CA VAL A 119 6.67 -2.01 9.37
C VAL A 119 6.93 -3.32 10.12
N ASP A 120 7.94 -3.36 10.98
CA ASP A 120 8.13 -4.46 11.91
C ASP A 120 7.04 -4.43 12.99
N ALA A 121 6.04 -5.29 12.84
CA ALA A 121 4.88 -5.36 13.73
C ALA A 121 5.31 -5.69 15.18
N LYS A 122 6.33 -6.55 15.36
CA LYS A 122 6.82 -6.92 16.67
C LYS A 122 7.44 -5.73 17.40
N GLU A 123 8.31 -5.00 16.71
CA GLU A 123 8.95 -3.81 17.26
C GLU A 123 7.93 -2.70 17.51
N LEU A 124 7.00 -2.48 16.57
CA LEU A 124 5.94 -1.49 16.73
C LEU A 124 5.10 -1.76 17.98
N PHE A 125 4.52 -2.94 18.11
CA PHE A 125 3.64 -3.26 19.24
C PHE A 125 4.39 -3.34 20.57
N PHE A 126 5.65 -3.78 20.57
CA PHE A 126 6.49 -3.72 21.75
C PHE A 126 6.74 -2.28 22.22
N ASN A 127 7.06 -1.38 21.29
CA ASN A 127 7.28 0.02 21.60
C ASN A 127 5.99 0.70 22.06
N MET A 128 4.84 0.40 21.45
CA MET A 128 3.53 0.92 21.88
C MET A 128 3.15 0.48 23.29
N ARG A 129 3.38 -0.79 23.63
CA ARG A 129 3.19 -1.30 25.00
C ARG A 129 4.03 -0.56 26.03
N ASN A 130 5.24 -0.17 25.67
CA ASN A 130 6.17 0.52 26.55
C ASN A 130 6.01 2.05 26.54
N LEU A 131 5.07 2.62 25.77
CA LEU A 131 4.83 4.07 25.74
C LEU A 131 4.48 4.67 27.11
N GLU A 132 3.90 3.91 28.02
CA GLU A 132 3.73 4.33 29.43
C GLU A 132 5.07 4.55 30.16
N ASN A 133 6.16 3.95 29.67
CA ASN A 133 7.50 3.99 30.25
C ASN A 133 8.48 4.85 29.44
N ILE A 134 8.09 5.36 28.26
CA ILE A 134 8.95 6.27 27.50
C ILE A 134 9.03 7.58 28.26
N LYS A 135 10.20 7.82 28.84
CA LYS A 135 10.59 9.15 29.31
C LYS A 135 10.52 10.08 28.11
N THR A 136 9.61 11.01 28.17
CA THR A 136 9.17 11.89 27.11
C THR A 136 10.17 12.99 26.75
N ASP A 137 11.45 12.74 26.87
CA ASP A 137 12.53 13.70 26.67
C ASP A 137 12.60 14.25 25.23
N TYR A 138 11.86 13.65 24.29
CA TYR A 138 11.84 14.04 22.86
C TYR A 138 10.48 14.54 22.34
N LEU A 139 9.43 14.51 23.17
CA LEU A 139 8.08 14.97 22.78
C LEU A 139 7.65 16.14 23.67
N SER A 140 7.03 17.16 23.08
CA SER A 140 6.42 18.22 23.87
C SER A 140 5.18 17.69 24.62
N ASP A 141 4.82 18.35 25.75
CA ASP A 141 3.62 18.00 26.53
C ASP A 141 2.35 18.01 25.67
N GLU A 142 2.29 18.89 24.65
CA GLU A 142 1.19 18.96 23.69
C GLU A 142 1.15 17.75 22.76
N GLN A 143 2.30 17.27 22.29
CA GLN A 143 2.38 16.06 21.46
C GLN A 143 2.02 14.82 22.28
N ILE A 144 2.43 14.77 23.53
CA ILE A 144 2.06 13.70 24.47
C ILE A 144 0.55 13.71 24.73
N ALA A 145 -0.07 14.88 24.93
CA ALA A 145 -1.50 15.02 25.13
C ALA A 145 -2.29 14.50 23.92
N VAL A 146 -1.89 14.87 22.70
CA VAL A 146 -2.51 14.39 21.46
C VAL A 146 -2.37 12.88 21.29
N ILE A 147 -1.19 12.32 21.61
CA ILE A 147 -0.97 10.88 21.56
C ILE A 147 -1.84 10.15 22.60
N LYS A 148 -1.92 10.68 23.81
CA LYS A 148 -2.76 10.12 24.89
C LYS A 148 -4.24 10.19 24.56
N GLU A 149 -4.71 11.31 23.99
CA GLU A 149 -6.10 11.49 23.58
C GLU A 149 -6.46 10.53 22.43
N TYR A 150 -5.62 10.45 21.41
CA TYR A 150 -5.83 9.59 20.24
C TYR A 150 -5.82 8.09 20.61
N TRP A 151 -4.95 7.70 21.57
CA TRP A 151 -4.78 6.30 22.00
C TRP A 151 -5.55 5.94 23.27
N GLY A 152 -6.38 6.84 23.81
CA GLY A 152 -7.23 6.55 24.98
C GLY A 152 -6.47 6.28 26.27
N VAL A 153 -5.22 6.76 26.42
CA VAL A 153 -4.35 6.48 27.58
C VAL A 153 -4.66 7.37 28.80
N ASP A 154 -5.53 8.37 28.69
CA ASP A 154 -5.81 9.28 29.81
C ASP A 154 -6.90 8.74 30.74
N LYS A 155 -6.48 8.27 31.92
CA LYS A 155 -7.31 7.56 32.92
C LYS A 155 -8.22 8.46 33.77
N LYS A 156 -8.42 9.74 33.46
CA LYS A 156 -8.97 10.66 34.48
C LYS A 156 -10.42 11.08 34.39
N GLU A 157 -11.17 10.82 33.34
CA GLU A 157 -12.61 11.14 33.34
C GLU A 157 -13.44 10.14 32.51
N VAL A 158 -13.76 9.00 33.10
CA VAL A 158 -14.62 8.04 32.42
C VAL A 158 -15.77 7.62 33.32
N LYS A 159 -17.01 7.84 32.85
CA LYS A 159 -18.22 7.32 33.48
C LYS A 159 -18.20 5.77 33.49
N GLU A 160 -18.84 5.15 34.48
CA GLU A 160 -18.78 3.70 34.75
C GLU A 160 -19.01 2.79 33.51
N ASP A 161 -19.82 3.19 32.53
CA ASP A 161 -20.05 2.44 31.30
C ASP A 161 -18.86 2.43 30.34
N SER A 162 -17.93 3.36 30.45
CA SER A 162 -16.71 3.43 29.63
C SER A 162 -15.49 2.77 30.27
N LEU A 163 -15.54 2.41 31.55
CA LEU A 163 -14.48 1.67 32.24
C LEU A 163 -14.34 0.23 31.69
N PHE A 164 -15.45 -0.38 31.27
CA PHE A 164 -15.42 -1.71 30.66
C PHE A 164 -14.72 -1.67 29.29
N VAL A 165 -15.07 -0.72 28.45
CA VAL A 165 -14.43 -0.50 27.14
C VAL A 165 -12.93 -0.22 27.33
N GLN A 166 -12.54 0.66 28.27
CA GLN A 166 -11.15 0.99 28.54
C GLN A 166 -10.32 -0.19 29.06
N SER A 167 -10.89 -1.03 29.94
CA SER A 167 -10.17 -2.20 30.46
C SER A 167 -9.94 -3.25 29.36
N SER A 168 -10.89 -3.42 28.45
CA SER A 168 -10.76 -4.29 27.28
C SER A 168 -9.69 -3.79 26.31
N TYR A 169 -9.62 -2.47 26.07
CA TYR A 169 -8.59 -1.85 25.21
C TYR A 169 -7.17 -2.01 25.79
N VAL A 170 -6.95 -1.70 27.06
CA VAL A 170 -5.62 -1.86 27.70
C VAL A 170 -5.14 -3.30 27.66
N ASN A 171 -6.04 -4.26 27.88
CA ASN A 171 -5.72 -5.67 27.80
C ASN A 171 -5.41 -6.14 26.35
N LEU A 172 -6.01 -5.50 25.35
CA LEU A 172 -5.77 -5.80 23.94
C LEU A 172 -4.35 -5.41 23.51
N TRP A 173 -3.85 -4.24 23.97
CA TRP A 173 -2.50 -3.78 23.62
C TRP A 173 -1.40 -4.72 24.12
N ASP A 174 -1.60 -5.35 25.29
CA ASP A 174 -0.64 -6.32 25.81
C ASP A 174 -0.44 -7.52 24.89
N ASN A 175 -1.48 -7.87 24.11
CA ASN A 175 -1.50 -9.04 23.24
C ASN A 175 -1.61 -8.69 21.74
N MET A 176 -1.42 -7.42 21.36
CA MET A 176 -1.65 -6.96 19.98
C MET A 176 -0.80 -7.70 18.96
N TYR A 177 0.48 -7.91 19.26
CA TYR A 177 1.35 -8.67 18.36
C TYR A 177 0.89 -10.12 18.22
N GLU A 178 0.42 -10.72 19.30
CA GLU A 178 -0.09 -12.09 19.28
C GLU A 178 -1.42 -12.18 18.53
N LEU A 179 -2.31 -11.19 18.71
CA LEU A 179 -3.54 -11.07 17.94
C LEU A 179 -3.27 -10.95 16.44
N TYR A 180 -2.34 -10.07 16.06
CA TYR A 180 -1.91 -9.91 14.67
C TYR A 180 -1.41 -11.24 14.10
N ASN A 181 -0.52 -11.95 14.79
CA ASN A 181 0.00 -13.24 14.31
C ASN A 181 -1.07 -14.33 14.23
N SER A 182 -1.96 -14.41 15.24
CA SER A 182 -3.06 -15.38 15.26
C SER A 182 -4.04 -15.14 14.10
N PHE A 183 -4.31 -13.88 13.78
CA PHE A 183 -5.11 -13.51 12.63
C PHE A 183 -4.44 -13.90 11.30
N LEU A 184 -3.14 -13.61 11.15
CA LEU A 184 -2.38 -14.02 9.97
C LEU A 184 -2.40 -15.54 9.78
N GLN A 185 -2.19 -16.29 10.86
CA GLN A 185 -2.24 -17.75 10.83
C GLN A 185 -3.63 -18.27 10.43
N ALA A 186 -4.71 -17.69 10.99
CA ALA A 186 -6.08 -18.09 10.67
C ALA A 186 -6.44 -17.85 9.19
N LEU A 187 -5.90 -16.78 8.59
CA LEU A 187 -6.02 -16.54 7.15
C LEU A 187 -5.23 -17.57 6.33
N GLU A 188 -3.95 -17.78 6.68
CA GLU A 188 -3.05 -18.66 5.94
C GLU A 188 -3.52 -20.13 5.95
N GLU A 189 -4.08 -20.63 7.05
CA GLU A 189 -4.67 -21.97 7.16
C GLU A 189 -5.85 -22.18 6.18
N LYS A 190 -6.49 -21.09 5.75
CA LYS A 190 -7.58 -21.11 4.75
C LYS A 190 -7.11 -20.78 3.33
N GLY A 191 -5.81 -20.52 3.12
CA GLY A 191 -5.29 -20.05 1.84
C GLY A 191 -5.71 -18.60 1.53
N LEU A 192 -6.03 -17.80 2.56
CA LEU A 192 -6.52 -16.44 2.44
C LEU A 192 -5.46 -15.40 2.87
N THR A 193 -5.70 -14.17 2.45
CA THR A 193 -4.89 -13.01 2.80
C THR A 193 -5.77 -11.76 2.89
N TYR A 194 -5.21 -10.60 3.23
CA TYR A 194 -5.82 -9.28 3.07
C TYR A 194 -4.87 -8.33 2.32
N GLY A 195 -5.40 -7.20 1.85
CA GLY A 195 -4.69 -6.33 0.93
C GLY A 195 -3.25 -5.98 1.35
N GLY A 196 -3.04 -5.45 2.57
CA GLY A 196 -1.70 -5.10 3.06
C GLY A 196 -0.73 -6.27 3.10
N GLN A 197 -1.19 -7.42 3.58
CA GLN A 197 -0.38 -8.64 3.64
C GLN A 197 -0.02 -9.15 2.23
N SER A 198 -0.96 -9.08 1.28
CA SER A 198 -0.68 -9.41 -0.13
C SER A 198 0.46 -8.56 -0.67
N TYR A 199 0.40 -7.24 -0.46
CA TYR A 199 1.47 -6.33 -0.89
C TYR A 199 2.81 -6.66 -0.26
N ARG A 200 2.87 -6.92 1.06
CA ARG A 200 4.10 -7.32 1.76
C ARG A 200 4.66 -8.61 1.20
N ARG A 201 3.85 -9.67 1.14
CA ARG A 201 4.31 -11.01 0.69
C ARG A 201 4.78 -10.99 -0.76
N VAL A 202 4.05 -10.29 -1.64
CA VAL A 202 4.42 -10.16 -3.05
C VAL A 202 5.69 -9.32 -3.22
N ALA A 203 5.84 -8.23 -2.47
CA ALA A 203 7.07 -7.44 -2.50
C ALA A 203 8.30 -8.26 -2.06
N GLU A 204 8.16 -9.05 -0.99
CA GLU A 204 9.21 -9.97 -0.52
C GLU A 204 9.50 -11.10 -1.52
N LYS A 205 8.47 -11.64 -2.18
CA LYS A 205 8.60 -12.67 -3.22
C LYS A 205 9.34 -12.10 -4.44
N ILE A 206 8.85 -10.99 -4.99
CA ILE A 206 9.46 -10.31 -6.14
C ILE A 206 10.92 -9.93 -5.85
N ASN A 207 11.24 -9.50 -4.63
CA ASN A 207 12.60 -9.14 -4.26
C ASN A 207 13.60 -10.32 -4.37
N LYS A 208 13.12 -11.55 -4.33
CA LYS A 208 13.94 -12.78 -4.49
C LYS A 208 14.04 -13.27 -5.95
N MET A 209 13.16 -12.80 -6.84
CA MET A 209 13.07 -13.23 -8.24
C MET A 209 14.17 -12.59 -9.11
N GLY A 210 14.53 -13.27 -10.22
CA GLY A 210 15.39 -12.75 -11.29
C GLY A 210 14.60 -12.16 -12.45
N ALA A 211 15.28 -11.60 -13.45
CA ALA A 211 14.61 -11.05 -14.64
C ALA A 211 13.87 -12.13 -15.45
N ASP A 212 14.42 -13.33 -15.51
CA ASP A 212 13.89 -14.46 -16.28
C ASP A 212 12.62 -15.09 -15.66
N ASP A 213 12.32 -14.73 -14.40
CA ASP A 213 11.10 -15.18 -13.70
C ASP A 213 9.84 -14.39 -14.11
N PHE A 214 10.01 -13.31 -14.89
CA PHE A 214 8.92 -12.46 -15.34
C PHE A 214 8.58 -12.73 -16.81
N LYS A 215 7.28 -12.79 -17.11
CA LYS A 215 6.78 -13.06 -18.46
C LYS A 215 6.97 -11.88 -19.45
N PHE A 216 7.27 -10.67 -18.92
CA PHE A 216 7.39 -9.47 -19.73
C PHE A 216 8.85 -9.03 -19.87
N GLU A 217 9.23 -8.57 -21.07
CA GLU A 217 10.54 -7.95 -21.30
C GLU A 217 10.65 -6.59 -20.59
N ARG A 218 9.51 -5.91 -20.39
CA ARG A 218 9.46 -4.61 -19.71
C ARG A 218 8.15 -4.40 -18.98
N ILE A 219 8.24 -3.82 -17.78
CA ILE A 219 7.11 -3.43 -16.96
C ILE A 219 7.14 -1.91 -16.82
N ILE A 220 6.08 -1.24 -17.25
CA ILE A 220 5.99 0.22 -17.31
C ILE A 220 5.01 0.71 -16.24
N PHE A 221 5.49 1.43 -15.25
CA PHE A 221 4.69 2.02 -14.19
C PHE A 221 4.28 3.44 -14.58
N VAL A 222 2.98 3.72 -14.66
CA VAL A 222 2.45 4.96 -15.23
C VAL A 222 1.49 5.66 -14.29
N GLY A 223 1.80 6.91 -13.92
CA GLY A 223 0.87 7.82 -13.24
C GLY A 223 0.71 7.58 -11.75
N PHE A 224 1.72 7.06 -11.08
CA PHE A 224 1.78 7.00 -9.62
C PHE A 224 2.16 8.37 -9.05
N SER A 225 1.66 8.69 -7.84
CA SER A 225 1.97 9.93 -7.13
C SER A 225 2.65 9.69 -5.79
N THR A 226 2.27 8.61 -5.12
CA THR A 226 2.86 8.15 -3.86
C THR A 226 3.02 6.64 -3.92
N LEU A 227 4.01 6.13 -3.20
CA LEU A 227 4.26 4.69 -3.09
C LEU A 227 4.24 4.29 -1.62
N SER A 228 3.59 3.19 -1.31
CA SER A 228 3.82 2.47 -0.05
C SER A 228 5.22 1.86 -0.06
N ASN A 229 5.73 1.44 1.09
CA ASN A 229 7.06 0.82 1.15
C ASN A 229 7.11 -0.52 0.37
N ALA A 230 6.01 -1.27 0.35
CA ALA A 230 5.91 -2.49 -0.45
C ALA A 230 5.98 -2.19 -1.95
N GLU A 231 5.23 -1.20 -2.43
CA GLU A 231 5.29 -0.76 -3.84
C GLU A 231 6.68 -0.22 -4.19
N ARG A 232 7.29 0.57 -3.29
CA ARG A 232 8.65 1.07 -3.49
C ARG A 232 9.66 -0.06 -3.62
N MET A 233 9.60 -1.09 -2.77
CA MET A 233 10.46 -2.28 -2.86
C MET A 233 10.31 -2.98 -4.21
N ILE A 234 9.08 -3.10 -4.72
CA ILE A 234 8.80 -3.67 -6.04
C ILE A 234 9.44 -2.82 -7.14
N PHE A 235 9.25 -1.49 -7.12
CA PHE A 235 9.81 -0.56 -8.10
C PHE A 235 11.35 -0.61 -8.11
N GLU A 236 11.97 -0.57 -6.93
CA GLU A 236 13.43 -0.68 -6.77
C GLU A 236 13.96 -2.00 -7.35
N LYS A 237 13.23 -3.10 -7.11
CA LYS A 237 13.62 -4.41 -7.65
C LYS A 237 13.58 -4.42 -9.17
N PHE A 238 12.49 -3.99 -9.78
CA PHE A 238 12.36 -3.96 -11.25
C PHE A 238 13.35 -3.00 -11.90
N LYS A 239 13.60 -1.85 -11.28
CA LYS A 239 14.68 -0.93 -11.68
C LYS A 239 16.03 -1.62 -11.66
N LYS A 240 16.36 -2.34 -10.57
CA LYS A 240 17.62 -3.08 -10.42
C LYS A 240 17.79 -4.18 -11.46
N LEU A 241 16.70 -4.84 -11.85
CA LEU A 241 16.70 -5.84 -12.91
C LEU A 241 16.83 -5.24 -14.32
N GLY A 242 16.66 -3.93 -14.48
CA GLY A 242 16.73 -3.26 -15.77
C GLY A 242 15.55 -3.51 -16.71
N ILE A 243 14.44 -4.02 -16.18
CA ILE A 243 13.22 -4.37 -16.93
C ILE A 243 12.05 -3.42 -16.66
N ALA A 244 12.30 -2.29 -15.99
CA ALA A 244 11.23 -1.33 -15.67
C ALA A 244 11.44 0.03 -16.32
N ASP A 245 10.33 0.73 -16.53
CA ASP A 245 10.25 2.11 -16.94
C ASP A 245 9.21 2.85 -16.11
N PHE A 246 9.41 4.15 -15.82
CA PHE A 246 8.60 4.87 -14.85
C PHE A 246 8.16 6.23 -15.39
N TYR A 247 6.85 6.49 -15.37
CA TYR A 247 6.26 7.74 -15.84
C TYR A 247 5.42 8.38 -14.73
N TRP A 248 5.81 9.56 -14.31
CA TRP A 248 5.19 10.34 -13.25
C TRP A 248 4.35 11.47 -13.85
N ASP A 249 3.13 11.65 -13.35
CA ASP A 249 2.27 12.76 -13.74
C ASP A 249 2.58 13.98 -12.88
N PHE A 250 3.26 14.96 -13.45
CA PHE A 250 3.59 16.20 -12.78
C PHE A 250 3.75 17.36 -13.76
N GLU A 251 3.52 18.57 -13.28
CA GLU A 251 3.90 19.80 -13.97
C GLU A 251 5.16 20.38 -13.28
N SER A 252 6.15 20.78 -14.09
CA SER A 252 7.41 21.30 -13.58
C SER A 252 7.26 22.52 -12.68
N ALA A 253 6.20 23.32 -12.87
CA ALA A 253 5.87 24.47 -12.04
C ALA A 253 5.49 24.10 -10.60
N PHE A 254 5.04 22.85 -10.35
CA PHE A 254 4.66 22.37 -9.02
C PHE A 254 5.77 21.61 -8.29
N LEU A 255 6.93 21.37 -8.93
CA LEU A 255 8.08 20.71 -8.31
C LEU A 255 8.92 21.63 -7.43
N ASP A 256 8.31 22.67 -6.87
CA ASP A 256 8.99 23.55 -5.91
C ASP A 256 9.28 22.78 -4.62
N LYS A 257 10.49 22.93 -4.07
CA LYS A 257 10.93 22.27 -2.83
C LYS A 257 10.09 22.67 -1.62
N ASP A 258 9.48 23.84 -1.66
CA ASP A 258 8.62 24.34 -0.59
C ASP A 258 7.16 23.86 -0.71
N ASN A 259 6.81 23.20 -1.83
CA ASN A 259 5.48 22.64 -2.05
C ASN A 259 5.40 21.23 -1.43
N LYS A 260 4.69 21.12 -0.29
CA LYS A 260 4.48 19.82 0.38
C LYS A 260 3.79 18.77 -0.50
N GLY A 261 2.97 19.18 -1.47
CA GLY A 261 2.29 18.27 -2.40
C GLY A 261 3.24 17.58 -3.39
N SER A 262 4.41 18.15 -3.66
CA SER A 262 5.42 17.55 -4.54
C SER A 262 6.53 16.79 -3.82
N TYR A 263 6.46 16.70 -2.49
CA TYR A 263 7.52 16.10 -1.67
C TYR A 263 7.94 14.71 -2.16
N PHE A 264 6.99 13.82 -2.37
CA PHE A 264 7.25 12.46 -2.85
C PHE A 264 7.74 12.42 -4.31
N LEU A 265 7.14 13.23 -5.19
CA LEU A 265 7.56 13.31 -6.59
C LEU A 265 8.99 13.83 -6.74
N ASN A 266 9.39 14.79 -5.91
CA ASN A 266 10.77 15.28 -5.89
C ASN A 266 11.80 14.21 -5.51
N GLN A 267 11.40 13.17 -4.77
CA GLN A 267 12.22 12.01 -4.46
C GLN A 267 12.20 10.98 -5.57
N TYR A 268 11.00 10.66 -6.10
CA TYR A 268 10.82 9.55 -7.03
C TYR A 268 11.29 9.84 -8.45
N ILE A 269 11.09 11.06 -8.97
CA ILE A 269 11.46 11.43 -10.34
C ILE A 269 12.96 11.24 -10.60
N PRO A 270 13.90 11.70 -9.72
CA PRO A 270 15.31 11.44 -9.94
C PRO A 270 15.71 9.98 -9.78
N GLU A 271 14.99 9.24 -8.92
CA GLU A 271 15.27 7.85 -8.60
C GLU A 271 14.75 6.89 -9.66
N PHE A 272 13.50 7.08 -10.10
CA PHE A 272 12.79 6.22 -11.05
C PHE A 272 12.55 6.97 -12.35
N LYS A 273 13.49 6.85 -13.29
CA LYS A 273 13.50 7.61 -14.53
C LYS A 273 12.73 6.91 -15.64
N SER A 274 12.14 7.71 -16.53
CA SER A 274 11.57 7.26 -17.78
C SER A 274 12.65 7.08 -18.85
N ILE A 275 12.44 6.11 -19.75
CA ILE A 275 13.29 5.91 -20.94
C ILE A 275 13.02 7.00 -21.97
N TYR A 276 11.76 7.36 -22.16
CA TYR A 276 11.38 8.41 -23.10
C TYR A 276 11.02 9.69 -22.36
N ASP A 277 11.49 10.82 -22.90
CA ASP A 277 11.06 12.13 -22.42
C ASP A 277 9.66 12.45 -22.99
N ILE A 278 8.69 12.61 -22.09
CA ILE A 278 7.31 12.98 -22.41
C ILE A 278 6.98 14.42 -22.02
N MET A 279 7.95 15.14 -21.44
CA MET A 279 7.76 16.52 -21.03
C MET A 279 7.86 17.42 -22.24
N ASP A 280 6.86 18.27 -22.45
CA ASP A 280 6.99 19.38 -23.40
C ASP A 280 8.08 20.30 -22.88
N SER A 281 9.13 20.49 -23.66
CA SER A 281 10.22 21.39 -23.35
C SER A 281 9.66 22.81 -23.20
N LYS A 282 9.60 23.28 -21.96
CA LYS A 282 9.22 24.60 -21.43
C LYS A 282 7.71 24.93 -21.47
N PRO A 283 7.10 25.19 -20.31
CA PRO A 283 5.92 26.02 -20.28
C PRO A 283 6.33 27.41 -20.74
N THR A 284 5.87 27.84 -21.89
CA THR A 284 5.78 29.26 -22.18
C THR A 284 4.73 29.83 -21.25
N VAL A 285 5.19 30.35 -20.12
CA VAL A 285 4.36 31.23 -19.27
C VAL A 285 4.14 32.50 -20.10
N PRO A 286 2.90 32.94 -20.32
CA PRO A 286 2.61 34.23 -20.96
C PRO A 286 3.03 35.37 -20.07
#